data_4bb4f4b6a4cd0aa8d140ea49bd084df0
#
_entry.id   4bb4f4b6a4cd0aa8d140ea49bd084df0
#
_cell.length_a   1.000
_cell.length_b   1.000
_cell.length_c   1.000
_cell.angle_alpha   90.00
_cell.angle_beta   90.00
_cell.angle_gamma   90.00
#
_symmetry.space_group_name_H-M   'P 1'
#
loop_
_entity.id
_entity.type
_entity.pdbx_description
1 polymer ?
#
loop_
_entity_poly.entity_id
_entity_poly.type
_entity_poly.pdbx_seq_one_letter_code
_entity_poly.pdbx_strand_id
1 'polypeptide(L)'
;AKWAQEGACIVLVVCTNGNKGTSDRSIPSEKIAAIRREEQKASGEVLGLSDIVFLDHHDQELADNDEFRKELVREIRRHKPDVVITIDPGRQWIRHRDHFVTGRVALDAVFPYARDHLAYPSMLENGLEPHKVEEVYLWGTDEPDVFIDIDETFEKKVDALYCHASQMSRPKEEGTTRLRERFSEHGYKVHSAVAESFKRLQLRG
;
A
#
# COMPACT_ATOMS: atom_id res chain seq x y z
N ALA A 1 5.88 3.63 8.99
CA ALA A 1 6.71 3.74 10.21
C ALA A 1 6.59 5.12 10.86
N LYS A 2 6.91 6.22 10.13
CA LYS A 2 6.90 7.58 10.69
C LYS A 2 5.53 7.92 11.31
N TRP A 3 4.46 7.86 10.58
CA TRP A 3 3.13 8.17 11.08
C TRP A 3 2.67 7.24 12.22
N ALA A 4 3.06 5.97 12.19
CA ALA A 4 2.79 5.06 13.32
C ALA A 4 3.50 5.51 14.60
N GLN A 5 4.76 6.00 14.50
CA GLN A 5 5.49 6.57 15.64
C GLN A 5 4.87 7.88 16.14
N GLU A 6 4.25 8.65 15.27
CA GLU A 6 3.52 9.88 15.58
C GLU A 6 2.11 9.60 16.14
N GLY A 7 1.72 8.32 16.29
CA GLY A 7 0.46 7.89 16.90
C GLY A 7 -0.69 7.66 15.95
N ALA A 8 -0.46 7.68 14.62
CA ALA A 8 -1.50 7.37 13.66
C ALA A 8 -1.85 5.87 13.68
N CYS A 9 -3.15 5.56 13.56
CA CYS A 9 -3.64 4.21 13.32
C CYS A 9 -3.45 3.85 11.85
N ILE A 10 -2.58 2.89 11.56
CA ILE A 10 -2.23 2.48 10.19
C ILE A 10 -2.80 1.10 9.91
N VAL A 11 -3.67 1.01 8.93
CA VAL A 11 -4.22 -0.27 8.44
C VAL A 11 -3.71 -0.54 7.03
N LEU A 12 -3.18 -1.72 6.81
CA LEU A 12 -2.74 -2.17 5.49
C LEU A 12 -3.78 -3.12 4.89
N VAL A 13 -4.23 -2.83 3.68
CA VAL A 13 -5.07 -3.74 2.88
C VAL A 13 -4.20 -4.38 1.80
N VAL A 14 -3.96 -5.69 1.92
CA VAL A 14 -3.19 -6.49 0.97
C VAL A 14 -4.15 -7.11 -0.04
N CYS A 15 -4.14 -6.62 -1.28
CA CYS A 15 -5.12 -7.00 -2.28
C CYS A 15 -4.87 -8.40 -2.84
N THR A 16 -3.61 -8.75 -3.14
CA THR A 16 -3.25 -10.06 -3.72
C THR A 16 -2.35 -10.86 -2.79
N ASN A 17 -2.48 -12.18 -2.84
CA ASN A 17 -1.72 -13.09 -1.97
C ASN A 17 -0.31 -13.44 -2.46
N GLY A 18 0.09 -12.94 -3.64
CA GLY A 18 1.44 -13.13 -4.18
C GLY A 18 1.78 -14.57 -4.56
N ASN A 19 0.78 -15.41 -4.80
CA ASN A 19 0.93 -16.85 -5.03
C ASN A 19 1.69 -17.25 -6.31
N LYS A 20 2.02 -16.28 -7.18
CA LYS A 20 2.81 -16.50 -8.41
C LYS A 20 4.22 -15.94 -8.34
N GLY A 21 4.60 -15.31 -7.23
CA GLY A 21 5.83 -14.54 -7.11
C GLY A 21 7.04 -15.36 -6.66
N THR A 22 7.32 -16.51 -7.24
CA THR A 22 8.57 -17.26 -7.01
C THR A 22 9.15 -17.77 -8.33
N SER A 23 10.48 -17.80 -8.43
CA SER A 23 11.20 -18.46 -9.53
C SER A 23 11.52 -19.93 -9.21
N ASP A 24 11.35 -20.36 -7.97
CA ASP A 24 11.55 -21.75 -7.55
C ASP A 24 10.34 -22.61 -7.93
N ARG A 25 10.53 -23.44 -8.94
CA ARG A 25 9.49 -24.33 -9.48
C ARG A 25 9.08 -25.47 -8.52
N SER A 26 9.84 -25.68 -7.43
CA SER A 26 9.52 -26.71 -6.43
C SER A 26 8.53 -26.22 -5.38
N ILE A 27 8.27 -24.93 -5.30
CA ILE A 27 7.35 -24.33 -4.31
C ILE A 27 5.95 -24.22 -4.92
N PRO A 28 4.95 -24.95 -4.39
CA PRO A 28 3.56 -24.78 -4.82
C PRO A 28 3.02 -23.37 -4.56
N SER A 29 2.07 -22.95 -5.37
CA SER A 29 1.41 -21.63 -5.34
C SER A 29 0.84 -21.29 -3.95
N GLU A 30 0.14 -22.23 -3.31
CA GLU A 30 -0.44 -22.05 -1.98
C GLU A 30 0.65 -21.88 -0.90
N LYS A 31 1.77 -22.58 -1.06
CA LYS A 31 2.88 -22.49 -0.11
C LYS A 31 3.56 -21.12 -0.17
N ILE A 32 3.77 -20.57 -1.38
CA ILE A 32 4.35 -19.22 -1.49
C ILE A 32 3.38 -18.16 -0.97
N ALA A 33 2.08 -18.29 -1.21
CA ALA A 33 1.08 -17.39 -0.63
C ALA A 33 1.10 -17.41 0.91
N ALA A 34 1.20 -18.59 1.53
CA ALA A 34 1.30 -18.72 2.99
C ALA A 34 2.59 -18.09 3.53
N ILE A 35 3.74 -18.32 2.88
CA ILE A 35 5.02 -17.68 3.26
C ILE A 35 4.87 -16.15 3.22
N ARG A 36 4.36 -15.59 2.13
CA ARG A 36 4.21 -14.14 1.96
C ARG A 36 3.26 -13.52 2.96
N ARG A 37 2.23 -14.22 3.36
CA ARG A 37 1.32 -13.77 4.41
C ARG A 37 2.05 -13.58 5.75
N GLU A 38 2.89 -14.54 6.15
CA GLU A 38 3.68 -14.43 7.38
C GLU A 38 4.78 -13.36 7.28
N GLU A 39 5.45 -13.24 6.15
CA GLU A 39 6.40 -12.17 5.87
C GLU A 39 5.75 -10.78 5.97
N GLN A 40 4.53 -10.64 5.43
CA GLN A 40 3.79 -9.37 5.50
C GLN A 40 3.38 -9.03 6.94
N LYS A 41 2.99 -10.00 7.75
CA LYS A 41 2.70 -9.78 9.17
C LYS A 41 3.95 -9.29 9.92
N ALA A 42 5.09 -9.99 9.74
CA ALA A 42 6.36 -9.57 10.35
C ALA A 42 6.79 -8.16 9.91
N SER A 43 6.64 -7.84 8.62
CA SER A 43 6.87 -6.50 8.10
C SER A 43 5.95 -5.46 8.75
N GLY A 44 4.68 -5.80 8.95
CA GLY A 44 3.70 -4.94 9.60
C GLY A 44 4.05 -4.62 11.05
N GLU A 45 4.52 -5.60 11.80
CA GLU A 45 5.01 -5.42 13.18
C GLU A 45 6.19 -4.44 13.25
N VAL A 46 7.17 -4.58 12.36
CA VAL A 46 8.33 -3.67 12.25
C VAL A 46 7.88 -2.24 11.94
N LEU A 47 6.91 -2.07 11.05
CA LEU A 47 6.38 -0.76 10.65
C LEU A 47 5.47 -0.13 11.73
N GLY A 48 4.97 -0.92 12.68
CA GLY A 48 4.00 -0.47 13.68
C GLY A 48 2.58 -0.36 13.13
N LEU A 49 2.18 -1.26 12.22
CA LEU A 49 0.81 -1.29 11.70
C LEU A 49 -0.17 -1.70 12.80
N SER A 50 -1.34 -1.08 12.81
CA SER A 50 -2.42 -1.39 13.76
C SER A 50 -3.22 -2.63 13.33
N ASP A 51 -3.35 -2.86 12.02
CA ASP A 51 -4.06 -4.02 11.46
C ASP A 51 -3.59 -4.32 10.03
N ILE A 52 -3.80 -5.57 9.58
CA ILE A 52 -3.54 -6.02 8.22
C ILE A 52 -4.73 -6.84 7.72
N VAL A 53 -5.41 -6.32 6.71
CA VAL A 53 -6.51 -6.99 6.02
C VAL A 53 -5.99 -7.67 4.76
N PHE A 54 -6.27 -8.96 4.59
CA PHE A 54 -5.92 -9.71 3.39
C PHE A 54 -7.19 -10.02 2.59
N LEU A 55 -7.24 -9.56 1.33
CA LEU A 55 -8.36 -9.83 0.42
C LEU A 55 -8.17 -11.13 -0.38
N ASP A 56 -6.95 -11.65 -0.41
CA ASP A 56 -6.58 -12.96 -0.97
C ASP A 56 -6.87 -13.17 -2.46
N HIS A 57 -7.00 -12.11 -3.25
CA HIS A 57 -7.03 -12.28 -4.70
C HIS A 57 -5.74 -12.91 -5.22
N HIS A 58 -5.83 -13.68 -6.28
CA HIS A 58 -4.65 -14.30 -6.88
C HIS A 58 -3.76 -13.25 -7.54
N ASP A 59 -2.44 -13.39 -7.35
CA ASP A 59 -1.44 -12.54 -8.00
C ASP A 59 -1.56 -12.61 -9.54
N GLN A 60 -1.45 -11.46 -10.20
CA GLN A 60 -1.61 -11.25 -11.65
C GLN A 60 -3.05 -11.43 -12.19
N GLU A 61 -4.03 -11.65 -11.32
CA GLU A 61 -5.43 -11.88 -11.72
C GLU A 61 -6.38 -10.79 -11.23
N LEU A 62 -5.88 -9.78 -10.52
CA LEU A 62 -6.71 -8.72 -9.99
C LEU A 62 -7.47 -8.01 -11.12
N ALA A 63 -8.77 -7.87 -10.97
CA ALA A 63 -9.65 -7.26 -11.95
C ALA A 63 -10.25 -5.94 -11.45
N ASP A 64 -10.33 -4.94 -12.32
CA ASP A 64 -11.14 -3.74 -12.10
C ASP A 64 -12.61 -4.11 -12.29
N ASN A 65 -13.25 -4.50 -11.20
CA ASN A 65 -14.65 -4.92 -11.18
C ASN A 65 -15.39 -4.43 -9.93
N ASP A 66 -16.70 -4.64 -9.89
CA ASP A 66 -17.53 -4.18 -8.79
C ASP A 66 -17.23 -4.92 -7.47
N GLU A 67 -16.88 -6.18 -7.53
CA GLU A 67 -16.55 -7.00 -6.36
C GLU A 67 -15.32 -6.45 -5.63
N PHE A 68 -14.21 -6.27 -6.32
CA PHE A 68 -12.99 -5.72 -5.73
C PHE A 68 -13.18 -4.29 -5.24
N ARG A 69 -13.92 -3.46 -5.99
CA ARG A 69 -14.26 -2.10 -5.55
C ARG A 69 -15.09 -2.12 -4.26
N LYS A 70 -16.09 -3.00 -4.19
CA LYS A 70 -16.92 -3.17 -2.99
C LYS A 70 -16.09 -3.59 -1.77
N GLU A 71 -15.08 -4.45 -1.93
CA GLU A 71 -14.17 -4.82 -0.85
C GLU A 71 -13.40 -3.61 -0.34
N LEU A 72 -12.80 -2.80 -1.22
CA LEU A 72 -12.08 -1.59 -0.82
C LEU A 72 -12.98 -0.56 -0.16
N VAL A 73 -14.20 -0.35 -0.68
CA VAL A 73 -15.20 0.54 -0.04
C VAL A 73 -15.56 0.04 1.35
N ARG A 74 -15.71 -1.27 1.54
CA ARG A 74 -15.97 -1.86 2.86
C ARG A 74 -14.87 -1.51 3.85
N GLU A 75 -13.62 -1.66 3.48
CA GLU A 75 -12.50 -1.37 4.37
C GLU A 75 -12.37 0.14 4.65
N ILE A 76 -12.61 1.01 3.66
CA ILE A 76 -12.66 2.47 3.88
C ILE A 76 -13.78 2.84 4.85
N ARG A 77 -15.00 2.29 4.70
CA ARG A 77 -16.11 2.58 5.62
C ARG A 77 -15.91 1.99 7.01
N ARG A 78 -15.21 0.85 7.12
CA ARG A 78 -14.88 0.20 8.39
C ARG A 78 -13.87 0.99 9.20
N HIS A 79 -12.77 1.37 8.56
CA HIS A 79 -11.62 1.98 9.23
C HIS A 79 -11.66 3.51 9.24
N LYS A 80 -12.49 4.12 8.41
CA LYS A 80 -12.71 5.58 8.30
C LYS A 80 -11.40 6.38 8.23
N PRO A 81 -10.51 6.09 7.28
CA PRO A 81 -9.21 6.75 7.20
C PRO A 81 -9.35 8.20 6.76
N ASP A 82 -8.60 9.11 7.39
CA ASP A 82 -8.43 10.49 6.91
C ASP A 82 -7.60 10.50 5.62
N VAL A 83 -6.64 9.60 5.53
CA VAL A 83 -5.68 9.50 4.43
C VAL A 83 -5.63 8.08 3.86
N VAL A 84 -5.66 7.97 2.54
CA VAL A 84 -5.39 6.71 1.82
C VAL A 84 -4.07 6.82 1.08
N ILE A 85 -3.20 5.82 1.23
CA ILE A 85 -1.97 5.68 0.45
C ILE A 85 -2.15 4.52 -0.52
N THR A 86 -1.99 4.78 -1.81
CA THR A 86 -2.05 3.74 -2.85
C THR A 86 -1.02 4.01 -3.95
N ILE A 87 -0.86 3.09 -4.87
CA ILE A 87 0.03 3.29 -6.01
C ILE A 87 -0.60 4.24 -7.04
N ASP A 88 0.23 5.03 -7.73
CA ASP A 88 -0.21 5.87 -8.83
C ASP A 88 -0.62 5.02 -10.06
N PRO A 89 -1.92 4.98 -10.43
CA PRO A 89 -2.35 4.29 -11.64
C PRO A 89 -1.99 5.06 -12.92
N GLY A 90 -1.58 6.34 -12.81
CA GLY A 90 -1.15 7.18 -13.93
C GLY A 90 0.27 6.91 -14.40
N ARG A 91 1.06 6.13 -13.66
CA ARG A 91 2.43 5.77 -14.04
C ARG A 91 2.47 5.14 -15.43
N GLN A 92 3.31 5.68 -16.33
CA GLN A 92 3.21 5.40 -17.74
C GLN A 92 3.78 4.03 -18.13
N TRP A 93 5.01 3.70 -17.92
CA TRP A 93 5.67 2.65 -18.67
C TRP A 93 5.66 1.26 -18.01
N ILE A 94 6.63 0.91 -17.21
CA ILE A 94 6.74 -0.41 -16.61
C ILE A 94 5.92 -0.46 -15.34
N ARG A 95 4.80 -1.18 -15.37
CA ARG A 95 3.90 -1.34 -14.24
C ARG A 95 3.39 -2.77 -14.14
N HIS A 96 3.32 -3.28 -12.92
CA HIS A 96 2.62 -4.52 -12.65
C HIS A 96 1.11 -4.31 -12.81
N ARG A 97 0.41 -5.24 -13.46
CA ARG A 97 -1.03 -5.13 -13.69
C ARG A 97 -1.81 -4.89 -12.40
N ASP A 98 -1.55 -5.69 -11.37
CA ASP A 98 -2.30 -5.59 -10.11
C ASP A 98 -2.05 -4.26 -9.39
N HIS A 99 -0.84 -3.69 -9.49
CA HIS A 99 -0.57 -2.36 -8.98
C HIS A 99 -1.44 -1.30 -9.67
N PHE A 100 -1.51 -1.37 -11.00
CA PHE A 100 -2.35 -0.45 -11.78
C PHE A 100 -3.84 -0.59 -11.40
N VAL A 101 -4.35 -1.83 -11.32
CA VAL A 101 -5.74 -2.11 -10.94
C VAL A 101 -6.01 -1.65 -9.51
N THR A 102 -5.11 -1.94 -8.55
CA THR A 102 -5.24 -1.48 -7.16
C THR A 102 -5.33 0.03 -7.07
N GLY A 103 -4.42 0.76 -7.71
CA GLY A 103 -4.44 2.22 -7.69
C GLY A 103 -5.71 2.80 -8.29
N ARG A 104 -6.16 2.26 -9.43
CA ARG A 104 -7.37 2.69 -10.10
C ARG A 104 -8.61 2.45 -9.25
N VAL A 105 -8.80 1.22 -8.78
CA VAL A 105 -9.99 0.85 -7.99
C VAL A 105 -9.98 1.53 -6.62
N ALA A 106 -8.81 1.77 -6.01
CA ALA A 106 -8.70 2.52 -4.77
C ALA A 106 -9.16 3.98 -4.92
N LEU A 107 -8.79 4.64 -6.01
CA LEU A 107 -9.28 6.01 -6.30
C LEU A 107 -10.79 6.04 -6.49
N ASP A 108 -11.34 5.10 -7.26
CA ASP A 108 -12.80 4.98 -7.44
C ASP A 108 -13.47 4.67 -6.08
N ALA A 109 -12.92 3.78 -5.27
CA ALA A 109 -13.46 3.46 -3.95
C ALA A 109 -13.49 4.67 -3.02
N VAL A 110 -12.43 5.48 -3.01
CA VAL A 110 -12.36 6.74 -2.23
C VAL A 110 -13.39 7.75 -2.73
N PHE A 111 -13.51 7.92 -4.05
CA PHE A 111 -14.46 8.84 -4.68
C PHE A 111 -14.98 8.29 -6.01
N PRO A 112 -16.31 8.13 -6.15
CA PRO A 112 -17.37 8.58 -5.22
C PRO A 112 -17.85 7.51 -4.21
N TYR A 113 -17.46 6.24 -4.34
CA TYR A 113 -18.19 5.10 -3.79
C TYR A 113 -18.22 5.03 -2.25
N ALA A 114 -17.14 5.31 -1.54
CA ALA A 114 -17.13 5.23 -0.07
C ALA A 114 -17.99 6.32 0.59
N ARG A 115 -18.11 7.47 -0.07
CA ARG A 115 -18.85 8.64 0.47
C ARG A 115 -20.32 8.66 0.11
N ASP A 116 -20.75 7.89 -0.91
CA ASP A 116 -22.14 7.90 -1.40
C ASP A 116 -22.96 6.81 -0.72
N HIS A 117 -24.01 7.21 0.02
CA HIS A 117 -24.89 6.29 0.72
C HIS A 117 -25.72 5.38 -0.22
N LEU A 118 -25.90 5.78 -1.47
CA LEU A 118 -26.56 4.97 -2.50
C LEU A 118 -25.63 3.91 -3.12
N ALA A 119 -24.32 4.08 -2.96
CA ALA A 119 -23.38 3.06 -3.34
C ALA A 119 -23.33 1.95 -2.27
N TYR A 120 -23.58 0.72 -2.68
CA TYR A 120 -23.59 -0.46 -1.81
C TYR A 120 -24.50 -0.33 -0.57
N PRO A 121 -25.82 -0.13 -0.73
CA PRO A 121 -26.76 0.13 0.37
C PRO A 121 -26.78 -0.99 1.42
N SER A 122 -26.50 -2.25 1.04
CA SER A 122 -26.37 -3.36 1.98
C SER A 122 -25.26 -3.19 3.02
N MET A 123 -24.29 -2.29 2.80
CA MET A 123 -23.28 -1.98 3.81
C MET A 123 -23.87 -1.17 4.97
N LEU A 124 -24.86 -0.30 4.72
CA LEU A 124 -25.56 0.46 5.76
C LEU A 124 -26.31 -0.45 6.72
N GLU A 125 -26.93 -1.51 6.20
CA GLU A 125 -27.62 -2.52 7.01
C GLU A 125 -26.68 -3.22 8.00
N ASN A 126 -25.37 -3.22 7.69
CA ASN A 126 -24.29 -3.76 8.53
C ASN A 126 -23.53 -2.67 9.31
N GLY A 127 -24.07 -1.46 9.41
CA GLY A 127 -23.47 -0.35 10.18
C GLY A 127 -22.24 0.28 9.54
N LEU A 128 -21.96 0.00 8.26
CA LEU A 128 -20.85 0.60 7.52
C LEU A 128 -21.31 1.89 6.82
N GLU A 129 -21.32 2.97 7.59
CA GLU A 129 -21.74 4.29 7.15
C GLU A 129 -20.78 4.87 6.10
N PRO A 130 -21.27 5.74 5.19
CA PRO A 130 -20.43 6.47 4.25
C PRO A 130 -19.29 7.21 4.95
N HIS A 131 -18.15 7.28 4.30
CA HIS A 131 -16.98 7.97 4.81
C HIS A 131 -16.32 8.82 3.73
N LYS A 132 -15.84 10.00 4.13
CA LYS A 132 -15.10 10.92 3.26
C LYS A 132 -13.62 10.89 3.65
N VAL A 133 -12.81 10.31 2.78
CA VAL A 133 -11.34 10.43 2.86
C VAL A 133 -10.95 11.87 2.52
N GLU A 134 -10.03 12.46 3.27
CA GLU A 134 -9.60 13.85 3.07
C GLU A 134 -8.48 13.95 2.03
N GLU A 135 -7.55 13.00 2.04
CA GLU A 135 -6.37 13.02 1.19
C GLU A 135 -6.03 11.64 0.64
N VAL A 136 -5.45 11.65 -0.56
CA VAL A 136 -4.82 10.44 -1.13
C VAL A 136 -3.37 10.74 -1.46
N TYR A 137 -2.47 9.86 -1.05
CA TYR A 137 -1.06 9.87 -1.41
C TYR A 137 -0.76 8.75 -2.40
N LEU A 138 -0.31 9.12 -3.59
CA LEU A 138 0.04 8.17 -4.66
C LEU A 138 1.54 7.95 -4.68
N TRP A 139 1.98 6.74 -4.32
CA TRP A 139 3.40 6.37 -4.41
C TRP A 139 3.76 5.84 -5.80
N GLY A 140 5.04 5.88 -6.15
CA GLY A 140 5.53 5.39 -7.44
C GLY A 140 5.10 6.24 -8.63
N THR A 141 4.73 7.49 -8.38
CA THR A 141 4.32 8.47 -9.39
C THR A 141 5.52 8.98 -10.20
N ASP A 142 5.26 9.36 -11.45
CA ASP A 142 6.23 10.05 -12.31
C ASP A 142 6.23 11.58 -12.05
N GLU A 143 5.23 12.11 -11.32
CA GLU A 143 5.04 13.55 -11.05
C GLU A 143 4.85 13.82 -9.54
N PRO A 144 5.85 13.55 -8.69
CA PRO A 144 5.72 13.79 -7.26
C PRO A 144 5.68 15.28 -6.92
N ASP A 145 4.83 15.66 -5.97
CA ASP A 145 4.70 17.04 -5.44
C ASP A 145 4.83 17.12 -3.91
N VAL A 146 4.91 15.97 -3.23
CA VAL A 146 5.16 15.88 -1.80
C VAL A 146 6.34 14.97 -1.52
N PHE A 147 7.22 15.42 -0.62
CA PHE A 147 8.39 14.67 -0.16
C PHE A 147 8.35 14.59 1.36
N ILE A 148 8.47 13.38 1.90
CA ILE A 148 8.38 13.12 3.34
C ILE A 148 9.73 12.64 3.82
N ASP A 149 10.36 13.41 4.70
CA ASP A 149 11.56 13.03 5.41
C ASP A 149 11.35 11.74 6.21
N ILE A 150 12.23 10.76 5.98
CA ILE A 150 12.19 9.44 6.64
C ILE A 150 13.52 9.07 7.32
N ASP A 151 14.43 10.03 7.56
CA ASP A 151 15.75 9.75 8.14
C ASP A 151 15.66 8.89 9.39
N GLU A 152 14.82 9.28 10.34
CA GLU A 152 14.67 8.58 11.63
C GLU A 152 14.02 7.20 11.49
N THR A 153 13.31 6.94 10.38
CA THR A 153 12.59 5.68 10.16
C THR A 153 13.11 4.86 8.99
N PHE A 154 14.21 5.31 8.37
CA PHE A 154 14.79 4.64 7.22
C PHE A 154 15.22 3.20 7.55
N GLU A 155 15.87 2.97 8.69
CA GLU A 155 16.27 1.63 9.10
C GLU A 155 15.07 0.70 9.33
N LYS A 156 13.96 1.22 9.89
CA LYS A 156 12.69 0.45 9.99
C LYS A 156 12.13 0.08 8.62
N LYS A 157 12.22 0.98 7.63
CA LYS A 157 11.83 0.69 6.25
C LYS A 157 12.66 -0.46 5.67
N VAL A 158 13.97 -0.45 5.90
CA VAL A 158 14.88 -1.51 5.47
C VAL A 158 14.53 -2.82 6.16
N ASP A 159 14.37 -2.80 7.49
CA ASP A 159 14.03 -3.98 8.28
C ASP A 159 12.71 -4.61 7.81
N ALA A 160 11.68 -3.80 7.62
CA ALA A 160 10.38 -4.24 7.11
C ALA A 160 10.49 -4.87 5.72
N LEU A 161 11.29 -4.29 4.83
CA LEU A 161 11.53 -4.85 3.51
C LEU A 161 12.20 -6.22 3.60
N TYR A 162 13.18 -6.39 4.49
CA TYR A 162 13.90 -7.65 4.67
C TYR A 162 13.13 -8.72 5.45
N CYS A 163 11.96 -8.39 6.02
CA CYS A 163 10.99 -9.40 6.46
C CYS A 163 10.45 -10.23 5.27
N HIS A 164 10.45 -9.69 4.05
CA HIS A 164 10.03 -10.40 2.84
C HIS A 164 11.16 -11.25 2.25
N ALA A 165 11.69 -12.17 3.03
CA ALA A 165 12.86 -13.00 2.70
C ALA A 165 12.70 -13.75 1.37
N SER A 166 11.47 -14.22 1.04
CA SER A 166 11.17 -14.89 -0.23
C SER A 166 11.36 -13.99 -1.47
N GLN A 167 11.43 -12.67 -1.28
CA GLN A 167 11.57 -11.66 -2.33
C GLN A 167 12.97 -11.06 -2.39
N MET A 168 13.74 -11.20 -1.31
CA MET A 168 15.04 -10.54 -1.18
C MET A 168 16.16 -11.47 -1.59
N SER A 169 16.76 -11.19 -2.74
CA SER A 169 17.89 -11.96 -3.28
C SER A 169 19.27 -11.37 -2.93
N ARG A 170 19.32 -10.14 -2.38
CA ARG A 170 20.56 -9.45 -2.05
C ARG A 170 20.81 -9.42 -0.56
N PRO A 171 22.10 -9.42 -0.12
CA PRO A 171 22.46 -9.14 1.26
C PRO A 171 21.89 -7.79 1.72
N LYS A 172 21.56 -7.70 3.01
CA LYS A 172 20.89 -6.52 3.57
C LYS A 172 21.74 -5.26 3.43
N GLU A 173 23.04 -5.34 3.64
CA GLU A 173 23.97 -4.22 3.53
C GLU A 173 23.96 -3.59 2.11
N GLU A 174 24.02 -4.45 1.09
CA GLU A 174 23.97 -3.99 -0.30
C GLU A 174 22.61 -3.37 -0.65
N GLY A 175 21.53 -4.02 -0.21
CA GLY A 175 20.17 -3.51 -0.42
C GLY A 175 19.94 -2.17 0.28
N THR A 176 20.43 -2.02 1.51
CA THR A 176 20.37 -0.77 2.28
C THR A 176 21.07 0.37 1.55
N THR A 177 22.27 0.14 1.06
CA THR A 177 23.04 1.14 0.31
C THR A 177 22.27 1.62 -0.92
N ARG A 178 21.74 0.71 -1.72
CA ARG A 178 20.95 1.05 -2.93
C ARG A 178 19.66 1.78 -2.61
N LEU A 179 18.98 1.40 -1.53
CA LEU A 179 17.78 2.10 -1.09
C LEU A 179 18.12 3.52 -0.64
N ARG A 180 19.20 3.69 0.13
CA ARG A 180 19.66 5.00 0.58
C ARG A 180 19.99 5.91 -0.60
N GLU A 181 20.74 5.42 -1.58
CA GLU A 181 21.03 6.15 -2.83
C GLU A 181 19.74 6.60 -3.53
N ARG A 182 18.79 5.68 -3.72
CA ARG A 182 17.52 5.98 -4.38
C ARG A 182 16.69 7.04 -3.64
N PHE A 183 16.61 6.97 -2.32
CA PHE A 183 15.80 7.90 -1.52
C PHE A 183 16.52 9.21 -1.22
N SER A 184 17.87 9.27 -1.36
CA SER A 184 18.62 10.53 -1.21
C SER A 184 18.31 11.54 -2.32
N GLU A 185 17.95 11.09 -3.53
CA GLU A 185 17.51 11.96 -4.60
C GLU A 185 16.27 12.80 -4.24
N HIS A 186 15.44 12.27 -3.35
CA HIS A 186 14.26 12.97 -2.82
C HIS A 186 14.57 13.76 -1.54
N GLY A 187 15.54 13.31 -0.74
CA GLY A 187 15.92 13.93 0.53
C GLY A 187 16.30 15.38 0.39
N TYR A 188 17.09 15.79 -0.66
CA TYR A 188 17.49 17.16 -0.97
C TYR A 188 16.29 18.10 -1.17
N LYS A 189 15.09 17.58 -1.55
CA LYS A 189 13.90 18.40 -1.68
C LYS A 189 13.36 18.89 -0.33
N VAL A 190 13.70 18.24 0.78
CA VAL A 190 13.24 18.53 2.14
C VAL A 190 14.38 18.70 3.15
N HIS A 191 15.60 18.92 2.66
CA HIS A 191 16.82 19.09 3.47
C HIS A 191 17.09 17.92 4.44
N SER A 192 16.87 16.69 3.97
CA SER A 192 17.03 15.44 4.69
C SER A 192 17.97 14.50 3.93
N ALA A 193 18.53 13.49 4.57
CA ALA A 193 19.39 12.51 3.91
C ALA A 193 18.58 11.60 2.98
N VAL A 194 17.36 11.21 3.38
CA VAL A 194 16.46 10.37 2.59
C VAL A 194 15.00 10.80 2.75
N ALA A 195 14.24 10.75 1.66
CA ALA A 195 12.81 11.04 1.68
C ALA A 195 12.01 10.13 0.75
N GLU A 196 10.75 9.86 1.09
CA GLU A 196 9.77 9.26 0.20
C GLU A 196 9.03 10.34 -0.57
N SER A 197 8.66 10.02 -1.82
CA SER A 197 7.96 10.93 -2.71
C SER A 197 6.57 10.42 -3.07
N PHE A 198 5.62 11.34 -3.14
CA PHE A 198 4.22 11.06 -3.45
C PHE A 198 3.62 12.16 -4.33
N LYS A 199 2.55 11.79 -5.06
CA LYS A 199 1.57 12.75 -5.56
C LYS A 199 0.44 12.85 -4.54
N ARG A 200 0.15 14.06 -4.07
CA ARG A 200 -0.93 14.30 -3.11
C ARG A 200 -2.19 14.79 -3.80
N LEU A 201 -3.30 14.14 -3.51
CA LEU A 201 -4.62 14.58 -3.94
C LEU A 201 -5.40 15.04 -2.69
N GLN A 202 -5.82 16.30 -2.68
CA GLN A 202 -6.74 16.82 -1.66
C GLN A 202 -8.16 16.71 -2.17
N LEU A 203 -8.99 15.98 -1.45
CA LEU A 203 -10.39 15.77 -1.80
C LEU A 203 -11.22 16.86 -1.10
N ARG A 204 -11.69 17.81 -1.89
CA ARG A 204 -12.61 18.84 -1.37
C ARG A 204 -13.92 18.19 -0.95
N GLY A 205 -14.36 18.47 0.28
CA GLY A 205 -15.57 17.95 0.91
C GLY A 205 -16.86 18.31 0.17
#